data_fed760e4291e21766e621b4ad58fdb8d
#
_entry.id   fed760e4291e21766e621b4ad58fdb8d
#
_cell.length_a   1.000
_cell.length_b   1.000
_cell.length_c   1.000
_cell.angle_alpha   90.00
_cell.angle_beta   90.00
_cell.angle_gamma   90.00
#
_symmetry.space_group_name_H-M   'P 1'
#
loop_
_entity.id
_entity.type
_entity.pdbx_description
1 polymer ?
#
loop_
_entity_poly.entity_id
_entity_poly.type
_entity_poly.pdbx_seq_one_letter_code
_entity_poly.pdbx_strand_id
1 'polypeptide(L)'
;QKIFLACLFLLIVGCILLRFSKFSGRQDETYQINAACEAYRDEVSSEAAQYDMSDYVDLVLAVMMQESSGQGTDPMQSSEGAYNTSYPQEPNGITDPSYSISCGIQELKYALEKAGCTGPTDLSKIRLALQAYNFGADSYFAYLEKNGQTVWTAQSAQAFAQMASGGTQRDEDDPLHDPAGPWDYGDQYYPDHVLRYYHLDNNS
;
A
#
# COMPACT_ATOMS: atom_id res chain seq x y z
N GLN A 1 -9.00 -52.14 -27.57
CA GLN A 1 -8.46 -50.79 -27.87
C GLN A 1 -9.50 -49.67 -27.64
N LYS A 2 -10.78 -49.83 -28.08
CA LYS A 2 -11.83 -48.78 -27.91
C LYS A 2 -12.22 -48.58 -26.44
N ILE A 3 -12.24 -49.58 -25.60
CA ILE A 3 -12.56 -49.48 -24.17
C ILE A 3 -11.44 -48.77 -23.40
N PHE A 4 -10.20 -49.00 -23.74
CA PHE A 4 -9.04 -48.38 -23.11
C PHE A 4 -8.97 -46.87 -23.43
N LEU A 5 -9.36 -46.48 -24.64
CA LEU A 5 -9.41 -45.06 -25.05
C LEU A 5 -10.55 -44.30 -24.32
N ALA A 6 -11.70 -44.96 -24.08
CA ALA A 6 -12.83 -44.36 -23.36
C ALA A 6 -12.51 -44.15 -21.86
N CYS A 7 -11.81 -45.07 -21.21
CA CYS A 7 -11.37 -44.93 -19.83
C CYS A 7 -10.33 -43.79 -19.68
N LEU A 8 -9.39 -43.68 -20.64
CA LEU A 8 -8.39 -42.60 -20.63
C LEU A 8 -9.05 -41.22 -20.83
N PHE A 9 -10.07 -41.10 -21.70
CA PHE A 9 -10.81 -39.89 -21.92
C PHE A 9 -11.62 -39.44 -20.69
N LEU A 10 -12.26 -40.40 -19.98
CA LEU A 10 -12.96 -40.13 -18.72
C LEU A 10 -12.03 -39.68 -17.59
N LEU A 11 -10.81 -40.27 -17.52
CA LEU A 11 -9.79 -39.82 -16.56
C LEU A 11 -9.28 -38.40 -16.84
N ILE A 12 -9.09 -38.04 -18.11
CA ILE A 12 -8.65 -36.72 -18.50
C ILE A 12 -9.75 -35.68 -18.21
N VAL A 13 -11.02 -35.99 -18.52
CA VAL A 13 -12.16 -35.11 -18.21
C VAL A 13 -12.34 -34.99 -16.70
N GLY A 14 -12.21 -36.07 -15.93
CA GLY A 14 -12.24 -36.04 -14.47
C GLY A 14 -11.14 -35.19 -13.87
N CYS A 15 -9.90 -35.26 -14.38
CA CYS A 15 -8.78 -34.42 -13.94
C CYS A 15 -8.98 -32.94 -14.32
N ILE A 16 -9.60 -32.65 -15.46
CA ILE A 16 -9.92 -31.29 -15.87
C ILE A 16 -11.03 -30.72 -14.97
N LEU A 17 -12.10 -31.50 -14.70
CA LEU A 17 -13.17 -31.07 -13.80
C LEU A 17 -12.69 -30.88 -12.34
N LEU A 18 -11.78 -31.72 -11.86
CA LEU A 18 -11.15 -31.56 -10.55
C LEU A 18 -10.22 -30.34 -10.48
N ARG A 19 -9.56 -29.98 -11.59
CA ARG A 19 -8.79 -28.71 -11.66
C ARG A 19 -9.71 -27.50 -11.75
N PHE A 20 -10.82 -27.56 -12.47
CA PHE A 20 -11.81 -26.49 -12.50
C PHE A 20 -12.55 -26.33 -11.17
N SER A 21 -12.85 -27.41 -10.44
CA SER A 21 -13.47 -27.31 -9.11
C SER A 21 -12.52 -26.75 -8.03
N LYS A 22 -11.18 -26.97 -8.17
CA LYS A 22 -10.20 -26.29 -7.32
C LYS A 22 -9.96 -24.82 -7.69
N PHE A 23 -10.30 -24.42 -8.91
CA PHE A 23 -10.19 -23.02 -9.33
C PHE A 23 -11.43 -22.19 -8.96
N SER A 24 -12.59 -22.84 -8.72
CA SER A 24 -13.83 -22.18 -8.29
C SER A 24 -13.95 -21.92 -6.80
N GLY A 25 -12.93 -22.23 -6.01
CA GLY A 25 -12.89 -22.07 -4.56
C GLY A 25 -11.83 -21.07 -4.07
N ARG A 26 -11.38 -20.12 -4.89
CA ARG A 26 -10.79 -18.91 -4.37
C ARG A 26 -11.93 -18.09 -3.78
N GLN A 27 -12.20 -18.28 -2.48
CA GLN A 27 -12.79 -17.20 -1.70
C GLN A 27 -11.86 -16.00 -1.95
N ASP A 28 -12.42 -14.89 -2.39
CA ASP A 28 -11.76 -13.59 -2.25
C ASP A 28 -11.45 -13.49 -0.76
N GLU A 29 -10.19 -13.73 -0.39
CA GLU A 29 -9.70 -13.35 0.93
C GLU A 29 -9.81 -11.83 0.93
N THR A 30 -10.89 -11.32 1.49
CA THR A 30 -11.04 -9.90 1.74
C THR A 30 -9.96 -9.55 2.76
N TYR A 31 -8.92 -8.86 2.29
CA TYR A 31 -7.91 -8.31 3.16
C TYR A 31 -8.58 -7.38 4.16
N GLN A 32 -8.34 -7.57 5.45
CA GLN A 32 -8.94 -6.78 6.50
C GLN A 32 -7.87 -6.17 7.40
N ILE A 33 -8.22 -5.04 8.00
CA ILE A 33 -7.42 -4.45 9.06
C ILE A 33 -7.39 -5.42 10.23
N ASN A 34 -6.19 -5.71 10.76
CA ASN A 34 -6.03 -6.62 11.89
C ASN A 34 -6.40 -5.94 13.23
N ALA A 35 -6.55 -6.75 14.29
CA ALA A 35 -6.91 -6.26 15.60
C ALA A 35 -5.88 -5.28 16.21
N ALA A 36 -4.61 -5.37 15.83
CA ALA A 36 -3.57 -4.46 16.34
C ALA A 36 -3.72 -3.06 15.74
N CYS A 37 -3.98 -2.94 14.43
CA CYS A 37 -4.31 -1.65 13.80
C CYS A 37 -5.65 -1.11 14.28
N GLU A 38 -6.68 -1.97 14.42
CA GLU A 38 -8.00 -1.56 14.93
C GLU A 38 -7.94 -1.00 16.36
N ALA A 39 -7.00 -1.45 17.18
CA ALA A 39 -6.79 -0.91 18.51
C ALA A 39 -6.38 0.58 18.51
N TYR A 40 -5.83 1.08 17.40
CA TYR A 40 -5.48 2.49 17.22
C TYR A 40 -6.61 3.35 16.66
N ARG A 41 -7.77 2.78 16.30
CA ARG A 41 -8.85 3.51 15.60
C ARG A 41 -9.30 4.78 16.32
N ASP A 42 -9.53 4.73 17.62
CA ASP A 42 -9.99 5.89 18.40
C ASP A 42 -8.91 6.98 18.44
N GLU A 43 -7.66 6.60 18.58
CA GLU A 43 -6.51 7.51 18.56
C GLU A 43 -6.32 8.14 17.18
N VAL A 44 -6.32 7.32 16.12
CA VAL A 44 -6.26 7.78 14.72
C VAL A 44 -7.42 8.74 14.42
N SER A 45 -8.65 8.43 14.88
CA SER A 45 -9.82 9.30 14.69
C SER A 45 -9.65 10.64 15.40
N SER A 46 -9.14 10.64 16.63
CA SER A 46 -8.89 11.85 17.42
C SER A 46 -7.80 12.72 16.77
N GLU A 47 -6.72 12.09 16.32
CA GLU A 47 -5.60 12.80 15.72
C GLU A 47 -5.96 13.30 14.30
N ALA A 48 -6.62 12.50 13.48
CA ALA A 48 -7.10 12.89 12.14
C ALA A 48 -8.02 14.11 12.19
N ALA A 49 -8.85 14.22 13.23
CA ALA A 49 -9.73 15.39 13.40
C ALA A 49 -8.96 16.70 13.59
N GLN A 50 -7.74 16.66 14.14
CA GLN A 50 -6.91 17.85 14.32
C GLN A 50 -6.36 18.39 13.01
N TYR A 51 -6.29 17.53 11.98
CA TYR A 51 -5.73 17.84 10.67
C TYR A 51 -6.77 17.85 9.53
N ASP A 52 -8.06 17.91 9.82
CA ASP A 52 -9.14 17.83 8.81
C ASP A 52 -9.11 16.53 7.99
N MET A 53 -8.67 15.45 8.60
CA MET A 53 -8.54 14.12 7.99
C MET A 53 -9.57 13.11 8.50
N SER A 54 -10.66 13.56 9.15
CA SER A 54 -11.66 12.68 9.78
C SER A 54 -12.29 11.68 8.79
N ASP A 55 -12.45 12.06 7.52
CA ASP A 55 -13.01 11.20 6.48
C ASP A 55 -12.01 10.14 5.97
N TYR A 56 -10.75 10.19 6.41
CA TYR A 56 -9.67 9.33 5.94
C TYR A 56 -9.16 8.34 7.00
N VAL A 57 -9.88 8.16 8.12
CA VAL A 57 -9.48 7.26 9.22
C VAL A 57 -9.21 5.84 8.70
N ASP A 58 -10.10 5.30 7.87
CA ASP A 58 -9.92 3.96 7.30
C ASP A 58 -8.72 3.88 6.34
N LEU A 59 -8.41 4.97 5.62
CA LEU A 59 -7.20 5.04 4.78
C LEU A 59 -5.93 5.08 5.64
N VAL A 60 -5.93 5.83 6.73
CA VAL A 60 -4.79 5.87 7.69
C VAL A 60 -4.54 4.49 8.29
N LEU A 61 -5.60 3.78 8.69
CA LEU A 61 -5.48 2.41 9.20
C LEU A 61 -5.00 1.42 8.13
N ALA A 62 -5.40 1.61 6.87
CA ALA A 62 -4.90 0.80 5.75
C ALA A 62 -3.41 1.05 5.48
N VAL A 63 -2.94 2.30 5.60
CA VAL A 63 -1.52 2.65 5.56
C VAL A 63 -0.78 1.98 6.72
N MET A 64 -1.25 2.15 7.97
CA MET A 64 -0.65 1.50 9.14
C MET A 64 -0.56 -0.03 8.98
N MET A 65 -1.60 -0.64 8.42
CA MET A 65 -1.63 -2.08 8.16
C MET A 65 -0.52 -2.50 7.18
N GLN A 66 -0.27 -1.71 6.14
CA GLN A 66 0.78 -1.94 5.17
C GLN A 66 2.18 -1.70 5.76
N GLU A 67 2.36 -0.63 6.55
CA GLU A 67 3.67 -0.23 7.08
C GLU A 67 4.19 -1.17 8.17
N SER A 68 3.34 -1.52 9.12
CA SER A 68 3.78 -2.25 10.32
C SER A 68 2.83 -3.33 10.80
N SER A 69 1.64 -3.44 10.21
CA SER A 69 0.53 -4.23 10.76
C SER A 69 0.15 -3.79 12.19
N GLY A 70 0.38 -2.51 12.54
CA GLY A 70 0.13 -1.94 13.87
C GLY A 70 1.16 -2.36 14.93
N GLN A 71 2.35 -2.79 14.51
CA GLN A 71 3.39 -3.28 15.42
C GLN A 71 4.48 -2.23 15.66
N GLY A 72 5.18 -2.39 16.78
CA GLY A 72 6.32 -1.53 17.13
C GLY A 72 5.92 -0.16 17.67
N THR A 73 6.89 0.74 17.78
CA THR A 73 6.71 2.10 18.30
C THR A 73 6.61 3.15 17.20
N ASP A 74 6.83 2.75 15.95
CA ASP A 74 6.65 3.58 14.76
C ASP A 74 5.65 2.92 13.79
N PRO A 75 4.34 2.83 14.19
CA PRO A 75 3.36 2.08 13.42
C PRO A 75 3.06 2.66 12.03
N MET A 76 3.35 3.94 11.80
CA MET A 76 3.18 4.60 10.49
C MET A 76 4.48 4.65 9.68
N GLN A 77 5.61 4.12 10.22
CA GLN A 77 6.95 4.18 9.62
C GLN A 77 7.35 5.59 9.16
N SER A 78 7.01 6.59 9.99
CA SER A 78 7.20 8.02 9.70
C SER A 78 8.49 8.60 10.27
N SER A 79 9.40 7.76 10.80
CA SER A 79 10.64 8.23 11.40
C SER A 79 11.52 9.05 10.46
N GLU A 80 11.60 8.68 9.19
CA GLU A 80 12.42 9.38 8.18
C GLU A 80 11.67 10.51 7.48
N GLY A 81 10.40 10.73 7.84
CA GLY A 81 9.53 11.70 7.25
C GLY A 81 9.78 13.15 7.69
N ALA A 82 9.27 14.10 6.90
CA ALA A 82 9.48 15.53 7.11
C ALA A 82 8.82 16.06 8.41
N TYR A 83 7.80 15.39 8.91
CA TYR A 83 7.06 15.80 10.13
C TYR A 83 7.70 15.26 11.41
N ASN A 84 8.65 14.32 11.33
CA ASN A 84 9.43 13.92 12.47
C ASN A 84 10.52 14.96 12.79
N THR A 85 10.25 15.80 13.78
CA THR A 85 11.19 16.81 14.28
C THR A 85 11.72 16.54 15.68
N SER A 86 11.25 15.47 16.33
CA SER A 86 11.51 15.19 17.76
C SER A 86 12.33 13.93 18.00
N TYR A 87 12.41 13.04 17.03
CA TYR A 87 13.11 11.76 17.13
C TYR A 87 14.18 11.64 16.03
N PRO A 88 15.13 10.70 16.16
CA PRO A 88 16.11 10.44 15.10
C PRO A 88 15.42 10.14 13.75
N GLN A 89 15.93 10.76 12.68
CA GLN A 89 15.46 10.48 11.32
C GLN A 89 16.22 9.27 10.74
N GLU A 90 15.89 8.11 11.28
CA GLU A 90 16.44 6.82 10.88
C GLU A 90 15.32 5.76 11.02
N PRO A 91 15.41 4.62 10.33
CA PRO A 91 14.37 3.59 10.39
C PRO A 91 14.01 3.20 11.83
N ASN A 92 12.70 3.27 12.18
CA ASN A 92 12.18 3.04 13.53
C ASN A 92 12.76 3.96 14.63
N GLY A 93 13.20 5.16 14.27
CA GLY A 93 13.73 6.14 15.22
C GLY A 93 12.67 6.70 16.18
N ILE A 94 11.40 6.74 15.79
CA ILE A 94 10.28 7.15 16.66
C ILE A 94 10.01 6.04 17.67
N THR A 95 10.00 6.41 18.97
CA THR A 95 9.72 5.48 20.08
C THR A 95 8.38 5.75 20.79
N ASP A 96 7.55 6.60 20.20
CA ASP A 96 6.22 6.98 20.66
C ASP A 96 5.19 6.73 19.55
N PRO A 97 4.31 5.72 19.68
CA PRO A 97 3.30 5.40 18.67
C PRO A 97 2.35 6.57 18.35
N SER A 98 1.96 7.36 19.35
CA SER A 98 1.08 8.52 19.16
C SER A 98 1.75 9.57 18.27
N TYR A 99 3.03 9.82 18.49
CA TYR A 99 3.80 10.74 17.67
C TYR A 99 4.00 10.22 16.23
N SER A 100 4.23 8.92 16.07
CA SER A 100 4.28 8.28 14.75
C SER A 100 2.97 8.45 13.97
N ILE A 101 1.82 8.22 14.65
CA ILE A 101 0.49 8.40 14.05
C ILE A 101 0.30 9.86 13.60
N SER A 102 0.64 10.82 14.45
CA SER A 102 0.56 12.24 14.11
C SER A 102 1.42 12.60 12.90
N CYS A 103 2.67 12.15 12.85
CA CYS A 103 3.55 12.37 11.71
C CYS A 103 2.99 11.75 10.43
N GLY A 104 2.57 10.47 10.48
CA GLY A 104 2.06 9.76 9.31
C GLY A 104 0.77 10.35 8.75
N ILE A 105 -0.15 10.84 9.62
CA ILE A 105 -1.36 11.54 9.20
C ILE A 105 -1.00 12.84 8.46
N GLN A 106 -0.05 13.61 8.95
CA GLN A 106 0.38 14.87 8.32
C GLN A 106 1.04 14.63 6.97
N GLU A 107 1.87 13.59 6.85
CA GLU A 107 2.49 13.18 5.59
C GLU A 107 1.46 12.72 4.56
N LEU A 108 0.50 11.89 4.99
CA LEU A 108 -0.58 11.43 4.12
C LEU A 108 -1.46 12.60 3.67
N LYS A 109 -1.83 13.51 4.58
CA LYS A 109 -2.56 14.74 4.24
C LYS A 109 -1.82 15.55 3.18
N TYR A 110 -0.54 15.81 3.39
CA TYR A 110 0.28 16.56 2.44
C TYR A 110 0.31 15.91 1.05
N ALA A 111 0.46 14.59 1.01
CA ALA A 111 0.44 13.84 -0.25
C ALA A 111 -0.93 13.91 -0.95
N LEU A 112 -2.04 13.80 -0.20
CA LEU A 112 -3.41 13.91 -0.73
C LEU A 112 -3.68 15.31 -1.28
N GLU A 113 -3.28 16.35 -0.56
CA GLU A 113 -3.42 17.76 -1.02
C GLU A 113 -2.61 18.01 -2.29
N LYS A 114 -1.36 17.58 -2.35
CA LYS A 114 -0.52 17.71 -3.56
C LYS A 114 -1.06 16.90 -4.74
N ALA A 115 -1.65 15.74 -4.51
CA ALA A 115 -2.31 14.96 -5.55
C ALA A 115 -3.59 15.64 -6.08
N GLY A 116 -4.14 16.62 -5.36
CA GLY A 116 -5.42 17.26 -5.65
C GLY A 116 -6.60 16.31 -5.36
N CYS A 117 -6.50 15.51 -4.29
CA CYS A 117 -7.56 14.59 -3.86
C CYS A 117 -8.78 15.39 -3.38
N THR A 118 -9.97 15.01 -3.84
CA THR A 118 -11.22 15.72 -3.55
C THR A 118 -12.08 15.02 -2.48
N GLY A 119 -11.67 13.84 -2.03
CA GLY A 119 -12.41 13.10 -0.99
C GLY A 119 -12.01 11.62 -0.91
N PRO A 120 -12.54 10.89 0.08
CA PRO A 120 -12.15 9.51 0.36
C PRO A 120 -12.53 8.50 -0.75
N THR A 121 -13.38 8.89 -1.70
CA THR A 121 -13.76 8.07 -2.85
C THR A 121 -12.96 8.37 -4.13
N ASP A 122 -12.06 9.38 -4.10
CA ASP A 122 -11.21 9.75 -5.24
C ASP A 122 -10.01 8.81 -5.35
N LEU A 123 -10.29 7.54 -5.68
CA LEU A 123 -9.27 6.48 -5.71
C LEU A 123 -8.12 6.79 -6.67
N SER A 124 -8.34 7.56 -7.74
CA SER A 124 -7.28 7.94 -8.67
C SER A 124 -6.24 8.84 -7.99
N LYS A 125 -6.69 9.81 -7.21
CA LYS A 125 -5.82 10.73 -6.49
C LYS A 125 -5.24 10.12 -5.23
N ILE A 126 -6.01 9.26 -4.55
CA ILE A 126 -5.52 8.47 -3.42
C ILE A 126 -4.35 7.56 -3.86
N ARG A 127 -4.45 6.86 -4.99
CA ARG A 127 -3.34 6.06 -5.53
C ARG A 127 -2.08 6.89 -5.74
N LEU A 128 -2.23 8.08 -6.30
CA LEU A 128 -1.11 8.99 -6.53
C LEU A 128 -0.48 9.47 -5.21
N ALA A 129 -1.33 9.83 -4.23
CA ALA A 129 -0.90 10.26 -2.91
C ALA A 129 -0.19 9.15 -2.12
N LEU A 130 -0.72 7.92 -2.17
CA LEU A 130 -0.12 6.76 -1.50
C LEU A 130 1.28 6.47 -2.05
N GLN A 131 1.46 6.49 -3.38
CA GLN A 131 2.80 6.31 -3.94
C GLN A 131 3.75 7.44 -3.54
N ALA A 132 3.24 8.66 -3.46
CA ALA A 132 4.03 9.81 -3.01
C ALA A 132 4.40 9.72 -1.52
N TYR A 133 3.50 9.19 -0.68
CA TYR A 133 3.78 8.88 0.73
C TYR A 133 4.97 7.93 0.87
N ASN A 134 4.96 6.83 0.12
CA ASN A 134 6.02 5.81 0.18
C ASN A 134 7.36 6.29 -0.44
N PHE A 135 7.33 7.10 -1.48
CA PHE A 135 8.52 7.54 -2.21
C PHE A 135 9.11 8.87 -1.72
N GLY A 136 8.44 9.55 -0.78
CA GLY A 136 8.75 10.92 -0.43
C GLY A 136 8.07 11.90 -1.39
N ALA A 137 7.02 12.58 -0.89
CA ALA A 137 6.07 13.34 -1.70
C ALA A 137 6.72 14.39 -2.59
N ASP A 138 7.63 15.20 -2.06
CA ASP A 138 8.26 16.30 -2.83
C ASP A 138 9.05 15.78 -4.04
N SER A 139 9.86 14.74 -3.83
CA SER A 139 10.68 14.16 -4.89
C SER A 139 9.85 13.50 -5.97
N TYR A 140 8.82 12.75 -5.57
CA TYR A 140 7.97 12.05 -6.51
C TYR A 140 7.09 13.00 -7.31
N PHE A 141 6.46 14.00 -6.68
CA PHE A 141 5.67 14.99 -7.41
C PHE A 141 6.52 15.85 -8.35
N ALA A 142 7.73 16.24 -7.96
CA ALA A 142 8.65 16.95 -8.86
C ALA A 142 9.04 16.10 -10.09
N TYR A 143 9.24 14.80 -9.89
CA TYR A 143 9.47 13.87 -11.00
C TYR A 143 8.26 13.78 -11.94
N LEU A 144 7.05 13.64 -11.40
CA LEU A 144 5.82 13.54 -12.19
C LEU A 144 5.57 14.82 -13.00
N GLU A 145 5.74 15.98 -12.38
CA GLU A 145 5.60 17.29 -13.04
C GLU A 145 6.57 17.41 -14.21
N LYS A 146 7.85 17.09 -14.00
CA LYS A 146 8.88 17.11 -15.05
C LYS A 146 8.54 16.19 -16.23
N ASN A 147 7.81 15.08 -15.99
CA ASN A 147 7.43 14.12 -17.01
C ASN A 147 5.99 14.30 -17.53
N GLY A 148 5.30 15.40 -17.12
CA GLY A 148 3.93 15.68 -17.55
C GLY A 148 2.90 14.65 -17.09
N GLN A 149 3.14 14.01 -15.96
CA GLN A 149 2.29 12.95 -15.40
C GLN A 149 1.45 13.49 -14.24
N THR A 150 0.16 13.14 -14.22
CA THR A 150 -0.81 13.65 -13.24
C THR A 150 -1.60 12.55 -12.53
N VAL A 151 -1.31 11.30 -12.87
CA VAL A 151 -1.92 10.10 -12.30
C VAL A 151 -0.84 9.07 -12.00
N TRP A 152 -1.12 8.21 -11.03
CA TRP A 152 -0.26 7.06 -10.75
C TRP A 152 -0.37 6.02 -11.86
N THR A 153 0.76 5.45 -12.23
CA THR A 153 0.87 4.22 -13.03
C THR A 153 2.03 3.40 -12.50
N ALA A 154 1.93 2.07 -12.57
CA ALA A 154 3.02 1.18 -12.20
C ALA A 154 4.30 1.52 -12.99
N GLN A 155 4.17 1.87 -14.26
CA GLN A 155 5.29 2.27 -15.10
C GLN A 155 5.99 3.53 -14.59
N SER A 156 5.24 4.56 -14.16
CA SER A 156 5.84 5.79 -13.61
C SER A 156 6.50 5.54 -12.27
N ALA A 157 5.90 4.72 -11.41
CA ALA A 157 6.47 4.34 -10.13
C ALA A 157 7.79 3.56 -10.30
N GLN A 158 7.83 2.58 -11.19
CA GLN A 158 9.05 1.82 -11.51
C GLN A 158 10.15 2.72 -12.09
N ALA A 159 9.81 3.62 -13.02
CA ALA A 159 10.78 4.52 -13.62
C ALA A 159 11.38 5.51 -12.60
N PHE A 160 10.55 6.00 -11.66
CA PHE A 160 11.04 6.80 -10.54
C PHE A 160 11.95 5.98 -9.62
N ALA A 161 11.53 4.79 -9.20
CA ALA A 161 12.31 3.92 -8.33
C ALA A 161 13.64 3.51 -8.96
N GLN A 162 13.67 3.23 -10.27
CA GLN A 162 14.90 2.98 -11.02
C GLN A 162 15.86 4.17 -10.99
N MET A 163 15.33 5.37 -11.17
CA MET A 163 16.14 6.59 -11.09
C MET A 163 16.66 6.82 -9.67
N ALA A 164 15.80 6.68 -8.65
CA ALA A 164 16.11 6.95 -7.26
C ALA A 164 17.10 5.93 -6.67
N SER A 165 17.01 4.65 -7.06
CA SER A 165 17.97 3.59 -6.68
C SER A 165 19.30 3.68 -7.43
N GLY A 166 19.45 4.60 -8.39
CA GLY A 166 20.60 4.61 -9.30
C GLY A 166 20.68 3.38 -10.20
N GLY A 167 19.57 2.68 -10.43
CA GLY A 167 19.46 1.45 -11.21
C GLY A 167 19.81 0.18 -10.42
N THR A 168 19.96 0.27 -9.11
CA THR A 168 20.16 -0.88 -8.22
C THR A 168 18.86 -1.68 -8.11
N GLN A 169 18.95 -3.00 -8.23
CA GLN A 169 17.84 -3.92 -7.99
C GLN A 169 18.01 -4.61 -6.63
N ARG A 170 16.89 -4.99 -6.01
CA ARG A 170 16.89 -5.82 -4.81
C ARG A 170 17.35 -7.23 -5.13
N ASP A 171 18.04 -7.84 -4.18
CA ASP A 171 18.40 -9.26 -4.25
C ASP A 171 17.13 -10.13 -4.17
N GLU A 172 17.16 -11.32 -4.77
CA GLU A 172 16.00 -12.24 -4.82
C GLU A 172 15.54 -12.71 -3.43
N ASP A 173 16.41 -12.67 -2.43
CA ASP A 173 16.15 -13.04 -1.03
C ASP A 173 15.74 -11.85 -0.15
N ASP A 174 15.67 -10.63 -0.69
CA ASP A 174 15.15 -9.47 0.02
C ASP A 174 13.65 -9.65 0.28
N PRO A 175 13.16 -9.46 1.54
CA PRO A 175 11.74 -9.58 1.87
C PRO A 175 10.82 -8.64 1.09
N LEU A 176 11.36 -7.54 0.56
CA LEU A 176 10.65 -6.57 -0.27
C LEU A 176 10.85 -6.81 -1.77
N HIS A 177 11.51 -7.93 -2.16
CA HIS A 177 11.71 -8.25 -3.56
C HIS A 177 10.38 -8.55 -4.24
N ASP A 178 10.09 -7.80 -5.30
CA ASP A 178 8.98 -8.06 -6.20
C ASP A 178 9.51 -8.07 -7.64
N PRO A 179 9.41 -9.20 -8.37
CA PRO A 179 9.85 -9.27 -9.76
C PRO A 179 9.17 -8.26 -10.69
N ALA A 180 7.97 -7.80 -10.32
CA ALA A 180 7.25 -6.77 -11.07
C ALA A 180 7.76 -5.35 -10.76
N GLY A 181 8.38 -5.14 -9.59
CA GLY A 181 8.94 -3.86 -9.15
C GLY A 181 10.33 -4.07 -8.53
N PRO A 182 11.36 -4.42 -9.34
CA PRO A 182 12.62 -4.95 -8.81
C PRO A 182 13.56 -3.90 -8.20
N TRP A 183 13.27 -2.60 -8.35
CA TRP A 183 14.22 -1.56 -7.97
C TRP A 183 14.34 -1.39 -6.47
N ASP A 184 15.56 -1.22 -5.98
CA ASP A 184 15.85 -1.03 -4.56
C ASP A 184 15.53 0.39 -4.10
N TYR A 185 14.24 0.73 -4.19
CA TYR A 185 13.68 1.98 -3.69
C TYR A 185 12.17 1.87 -3.47
N GLY A 186 11.74 2.03 -2.22
CA GLY A 186 10.34 1.98 -1.83
C GLY A 186 9.57 0.78 -2.38
N ASP A 187 8.27 0.83 -2.36
CA ASP A 187 7.37 -0.17 -2.95
C ASP A 187 6.72 0.40 -4.22
N GLN A 188 7.07 -0.13 -5.39
CA GLN A 188 6.57 0.38 -6.68
C GLN A 188 5.08 0.08 -6.92
N TYR A 189 4.47 -0.77 -6.08
CA TYR A 189 3.05 -1.12 -6.10
C TYR A 189 2.33 -0.72 -4.80
N TYR A 190 2.93 0.17 -4.02
CA TYR A 190 2.42 0.59 -2.73
C TYR A 190 0.91 0.93 -2.71
N PRO A 191 0.34 1.67 -3.70
CA PRO A 191 -1.09 1.94 -3.72
C PRO A 191 -1.95 0.68 -3.80
N ASP A 192 -1.53 -0.35 -4.53
CA ASP A 192 -2.27 -1.61 -4.62
C ASP A 192 -2.17 -2.39 -3.30
N HIS A 193 -1.02 -2.35 -2.65
CA HIS A 193 -0.80 -3.01 -1.37
C HIS A 193 -1.58 -2.37 -0.22
N VAL A 194 -1.72 -1.05 -0.18
CA VAL A 194 -2.54 -0.35 0.81
C VAL A 194 -4.03 -0.53 0.51
N LEU A 195 -4.45 -0.30 -0.75
CA LEU A 195 -5.87 -0.26 -1.09
C LEU A 195 -6.57 -1.61 -0.98
N ARG A 196 -5.86 -2.72 -0.91
CA ARG A 196 -6.47 -4.02 -0.59
C ARG A 196 -7.09 -4.06 0.81
N TYR A 197 -6.68 -3.16 1.72
CA TYR A 197 -7.22 -3.01 3.08
C TYR A 197 -8.24 -1.86 3.18
N TYR A 198 -8.39 -1.04 2.14
CA TYR A 198 -9.26 0.13 2.15
C TYR A 198 -10.60 -0.20 1.50
N HIS A 199 -11.60 -0.43 2.32
CA HIS A 199 -12.96 -0.74 1.88
C HIS A 199 -13.85 0.48 2.08
N LEU A 200 -14.39 0.99 0.97
CA LEU A 200 -15.40 2.03 1.04
C LEU A 200 -16.73 1.35 1.37
N ASP A 201 -17.25 1.61 2.56
CA ASP A 201 -18.58 1.14 2.92
C ASP A 201 -19.61 1.75 1.96
N ASN A 202 -20.30 0.92 1.19
CA ASN A 202 -21.37 1.31 0.28
C ASN A 202 -22.65 1.77 1.01
N ASN A 203 -22.55 2.22 2.26
CA ASN A 203 -23.64 2.65 3.13
C ASN A 203 -23.49 4.12 3.53
N SER A 204 -23.56 5.02 2.57
CA SER A 204 -23.79 6.44 2.84
C SER A 204 -24.75 7.03 1.82
#